data_fed18f5a2ba81c56db6368efdac6bb18
#
_entry.id   fed18f5a2ba81c56db6368efdac6bb18
#
_cell.length_a   1.000
_cell.length_b   1.000
_cell.length_c   1.000
_cell.angle_alpha   90.00
_cell.angle_beta   90.00
_cell.angle_gamma   90.00
#
_symmetry.space_group_name_H-M   'P 1'
#
loop_
_entity.id
_entity.type
_entity.pdbx_description
1 polymer ?
#
loop_
_entity_poly.entity_id
_entity_poly.type
_entity_poly.pdbx_seq_one_letter_code
_entity_poly.pdbx_strand_id
1 'polypeptide(L)'
;MKRIACILSLLAGICLISFPVLAQEASEATNAAAAVEEEAAEPAAELNGANTAWILTATALVLFMTIPGLSLFYAGLVGRKNVLSVLMHCFMITAVMSVLWLAFGYSIAFGDASPYFGGFGKLFASGVNSESMSGDIPEFLFFGFQMTFFIITPALMVGAFVERMKFSAMILFTSIWALVVYAPVCHWVWAGNGFMLESGTMDLAGGIVVHITAGIGALVVCIMVGPRKGYPTAQFQPHSLPLCVTGTGMLWVGWFGFNAGSQLAANGDAAQTLVVTHLSAATATIVWSLAEKIKNGKASVLGAVTGSIAGLAAITPASGEVGPIGALAIGAASGLVCWYASVILKSKLGYDDSLDVVGVHGVGGLVGTLLVAFFAASSLGGKQGADYAIGGQFMTQLTSSAITIVYTLVLSIIILKVVGIVCGGLRVSESEEQDGLDISAHGESGYN
;
A
#
# COMPACT_ATOMS: atom_id res chain seq x y z
N MET A 1 20.95 -16.65 8.17
CA MET A 1 20.48 -17.68 7.27
C MET A 1 19.40 -18.60 7.85
N LYS A 2 19.58 -19.26 9.02
CA LYS A 2 18.55 -20.15 9.62
C LYS A 2 17.22 -19.42 9.95
N ARG A 3 17.23 -18.14 10.35
CA ARG A 3 16.03 -17.33 10.66
C ARG A 3 15.25 -16.89 9.42
N ILE A 4 15.95 -16.70 8.29
CA ILE A 4 15.34 -16.37 6.99
C ILE A 4 14.57 -17.59 6.45
N ALA A 5 15.13 -18.79 6.63
CA ALA A 5 14.46 -20.05 6.25
C ALA A 5 13.15 -20.25 7.04
N CYS A 6 13.08 -19.80 8.29
CA CYS A 6 11.86 -19.90 9.11
C CYS A 6 10.75 -18.96 8.62
N ILE A 7 11.11 -17.73 8.20
CA ILE A 7 10.14 -16.76 7.63
C ILE A 7 9.64 -17.26 6.28
N LEU A 8 10.51 -17.77 5.43
CA LEU A 8 10.16 -18.33 4.13
C LEU A 8 9.33 -19.62 4.25
N SER A 9 9.58 -20.45 5.29
CA SER A 9 8.80 -21.65 5.55
C SER A 9 7.38 -21.35 6.07
N LEU A 10 7.22 -20.29 6.87
CA LEU A 10 5.89 -19.85 7.34
C LEU A 10 5.04 -19.32 6.17
N LEU A 11 5.66 -18.58 5.25
CA LEU A 11 4.99 -18.04 4.06
C LEU A 11 4.69 -19.15 3.02
N ALA A 12 5.59 -20.12 2.85
CA ALA A 12 5.38 -21.26 1.97
C ALA A 12 4.28 -22.23 2.46
N GLY A 13 4.12 -22.37 3.78
CA GLY A 13 3.08 -23.20 4.39
C GLY A 13 1.65 -22.71 4.08
N ILE A 14 1.47 -21.41 3.86
CA ILE A 14 0.18 -20.81 3.52
C ILE A 14 -0.20 -21.11 2.05
N CYS A 15 0.80 -21.28 1.16
CA CYS A 15 0.58 -21.52 -0.27
C CYS A 15 0.18 -22.95 -0.64
N LEU A 16 0.53 -23.96 0.17
CA LEU A 16 0.28 -25.36 -0.17
C LEU A 16 -1.19 -25.79 0.02
N ILE A 17 -2.01 -24.95 0.66
CA ILE A 17 -3.41 -25.26 0.97
C ILE A 17 -4.38 -24.81 -0.14
N SER A 18 -3.97 -23.92 -1.06
CA SER A 18 -4.88 -23.20 -1.96
C SER A 18 -4.93 -23.72 -3.41
N PHE A 19 -4.04 -24.60 -3.84
CA PHE A 19 -3.91 -24.99 -5.25
C PHE A 19 -4.94 -25.98 -5.84
N PRO A 20 -5.64 -26.84 -5.09
CA PRO A 20 -6.56 -27.81 -5.70
C PRO A 20 -7.93 -27.27 -6.08
N VAL A 21 -8.37 -26.12 -5.54
CA VAL A 21 -9.74 -25.62 -5.74
C VAL A 21 -9.91 -24.88 -7.07
N LEU A 22 -8.89 -24.17 -7.54
CA LEU A 22 -8.98 -23.34 -8.75
C LEU A 22 -8.99 -24.11 -10.08
N ALA A 23 -8.60 -25.39 -10.11
CA ALA A 23 -8.56 -26.17 -11.33
C ALA A 23 -9.91 -26.74 -11.76
N GLN A 24 -10.89 -26.79 -10.87
CA GLN A 24 -12.18 -27.43 -11.11
C GLN A 24 -13.25 -26.46 -11.62
N GLU A 25 -13.19 -25.17 -11.25
CA GLU A 25 -14.16 -24.16 -11.68
C GLU A 25 -13.89 -23.59 -13.07
N ALA A 26 -12.65 -23.63 -13.54
CA ALA A 26 -12.30 -23.14 -14.90
C ALA A 26 -12.89 -24.00 -16.04
N SER A 27 -13.35 -25.21 -15.76
CA SER A 27 -13.91 -26.15 -16.77
C SER A 27 -15.41 -25.93 -17.00
N GLU A 28 -16.14 -25.31 -16.11
CA GLU A 28 -17.59 -25.09 -16.24
C GLU A 28 -17.93 -23.73 -16.89
N ALA A 29 -17.06 -22.75 -16.81
CA ALA A 29 -17.26 -21.42 -17.38
C ALA A 29 -17.19 -21.36 -18.92
N THR A 30 -16.60 -22.37 -19.58
CA THR A 30 -16.42 -22.39 -21.04
C THR A 30 -17.69 -22.79 -21.83
N ASN A 31 -18.74 -23.25 -21.18
CA ASN A 31 -19.97 -23.71 -21.86
C ASN A 31 -21.14 -22.71 -21.82
N ALA A 32 -20.99 -21.55 -21.16
CA ALA A 32 -22.05 -20.53 -21.06
C ALA A 32 -21.94 -19.40 -22.11
N ALA A 33 -20.92 -19.42 -22.98
CA ALA A 33 -20.63 -18.32 -23.93
C ALA A 33 -21.36 -18.38 -25.28
N ALA A 34 -22.49 -19.05 -25.39
CA ALA A 34 -23.21 -19.20 -26.66
C ALA A 34 -24.67 -18.74 -26.58
N ALA A 35 -24.91 -17.54 -26.06
CA ALA A 35 -26.15 -16.79 -26.31
C ALA A 35 -25.86 -15.29 -26.22
N VAL A 36 -25.31 -14.70 -27.28
CA VAL A 36 -25.22 -13.24 -27.38
C VAL A 36 -26.61 -12.76 -27.82
N GLU A 37 -27.43 -12.38 -26.85
CA GLU A 37 -28.50 -11.40 -27.10
C GLU A 37 -27.80 -10.05 -27.33
N GLU A 38 -28.26 -9.36 -28.38
CA GLU A 38 -27.83 -8.02 -28.80
C GLU A 38 -28.20 -7.04 -27.65
N GLU A 39 -27.33 -6.88 -26.68
CA GLU A 39 -27.50 -5.96 -25.56
C GLU A 39 -27.45 -4.54 -26.14
N ALA A 40 -28.56 -3.83 -26.06
CA ALA A 40 -28.64 -2.43 -26.46
C ALA A 40 -27.51 -1.65 -25.78
N ALA A 41 -26.66 -0.98 -26.56
CA ALA A 41 -25.54 -0.18 -26.07
C ALA A 41 -26.04 0.73 -24.94
N GLU A 42 -25.49 0.57 -23.72
CA GLU A 42 -25.77 1.47 -22.62
C GLU A 42 -25.51 2.91 -23.08
N PRO A 43 -26.39 3.87 -22.74
CA PRO A 43 -26.15 5.27 -23.08
C PRO A 43 -24.80 5.71 -22.52
N ALA A 44 -24.00 6.39 -23.35
CA ALA A 44 -22.68 6.91 -22.94
C ALA A 44 -22.83 7.67 -21.62
N ALA A 45 -22.00 7.31 -20.63
CA ALA A 45 -22.06 7.91 -19.30
C ALA A 45 -21.92 9.44 -19.41
N GLU A 46 -22.88 10.18 -18.87
CA GLU A 46 -22.81 11.63 -18.82
C GLU A 46 -21.84 12.10 -17.74
N LEU A 47 -21.11 13.16 -18.03
CA LEU A 47 -20.17 13.78 -17.11
C LEU A 47 -20.86 14.22 -15.81
N ASN A 48 -20.42 13.67 -14.67
CA ASN A 48 -20.88 14.09 -13.35
C ASN A 48 -19.92 15.14 -12.75
N GLY A 49 -20.38 16.40 -12.73
CA GLY A 49 -19.56 17.51 -12.21
C GLY A 49 -19.22 17.39 -10.71
N ALA A 50 -20.12 16.82 -9.88
CA ALA A 50 -19.87 16.63 -8.47
C ALA A 50 -18.79 15.55 -8.23
N ASN A 51 -18.89 14.41 -8.92
CA ASN A 51 -17.89 13.35 -8.85
C ASN A 51 -16.53 13.86 -9.37
N THR A 52 -16.53 14.57 -10.49
CA THR A 52 -15.32 15.20 -11.05
C THR A 52 -14.66 16.15 -10.03
N ALA A 53 -15.41 17.06 -9.41
CA ALA A 53 -14.86 17.99 -8.42
C ALA A 53 -14.30 17.27 -7.18
N TRP A 54 -14.98 16.20 -6.73
CA TRP A 54 -14.51 15.39 -5.62
C TRP A 54 -13.20 14.68 -5.96
N ILE A 55 -13.10 14.03 -7.13
CA ILE A 55 -11.90 13.29 -7.49
C ILE A 55 -10.71 14.22 -7.82
N LEU A 56 -10.95 15.42 -8.35
CA LEU A 56 -9.90 16.46 -8.45
C LEU A 56 -9.31 16.78 -7.06
N THR A 57 -10.18 16.98 -6.07
CA THR A 57 -9.77 17.23 -4.68
C THR A 57 -9.06 16.02 -4.08
N ALA A 58 -9.61 14.81 -4.25
CA ALA A 58 -9.03 13.57 -3.75
C ALA A 58 -7.64 13.30 -4.36
N THR A 59 -7.45 13.56 -5.66
CA THR A 59 -6.15 13.44 -6.33
C THR A 59 -5.10 14.34 -5.68
N ALA A 60 -5.45 15.60 -5.41
CA ALA A 60 -4.56 16.52 -4.71
C ALA A 60 -4.25 16.05 -3.28
N LEU A 61 -5.25 15.55 -2.56
CA LEU A 61 -5.09 15.02 -1.20
C LEU A 61 -4.17 13.78 -1.16
N VAL A 62 -4.28 12.87 -2.12
CA VAL A 62 -3.41 11.67 -2.16
C VAL A 62 -1.98 12.02 -2.57
N LEU A 63 -1.78 12.93 -3.52
CA LEU A 63 -0.43 13.43 -3.82
C LEU A 63 0.19 14.11 -2.59
N PHE A 64 -0.58 14.89 -1.86
CA PHE A 64 -0.18 15.54 -0.61
C PHE A 64 0.24 14.52 0.46
N MET A 65 -0.26 13.28 0.42
CA MET A 65 0.22 12.22 1.32
C MET A 65 1.67 11.85 1.06
N THR A 66 2.12 11.78 -0.20
CA THR A 66 3.52 11.46 -0.51
C THR A 66 4.41 12.66 -0.25
N ILE A 67 4.05 13.82 -0.76
CA ILE A 67 4.72 15.11 -0.57
C ILE A 67 3.67 16.16 -0.17
N PRO A 68 3.72 16.67 1.10
CA PRO A 68 4.78 16.51 2.11
C PRO A 68 4.53 15.42 3.18
N GLY A 69 3.39 14.77 3.23
CA GLY A 69 2.97 13.92 4.35
C GLY A 69 4.01 12.85 4.73
N LEU A 70 4.19 11.85 3.87
CA LEU A 70 5.11 10.72 4.08
C LEU A 70 6.55 11.19 4.20
N SER A 71 6.96 12.14 3.35
CA SER A 71 8.31 12.67 3.36
C SER A 71 8.69 13.30 4.70
N LEU A 72 7.80 14.09 5.32
CA LEU A 72 8.02 14.68 6.64
C LEU A 72 7.91 13.67 7.77
N PHE A 73 6.96 12.74 7.69
CA PHE A 73 6.83 11.66 8.66
C PHE A 73 8.12 10.84 8.74
N TYR A 74 8.63 10.36 7.61
CA TYR A 74 9.86 9.57 7.54
C TYR A 74 11.11 10.41 7.84
N ALA A 75 11.20 11.63 7.32
CA ALA A 75 12.31 12.52 7.60
C ALA A 75 12.46 12.82 9.09
N GLY A 76 11.36 12.96 9.82
CA GLY A 76 11.40 13.14 11.27
C GLY A 76 11.87 11.90 12.05
N LEU A 77 11.68 10.70 11.51
CA LEU A 77 12.04 9.43 12.15
C LEU A 77 13.51 9.04 12.00
N VAL A 78 14.19 9.46 10.93
CA VAL A 78 15.60 9.13 10.68
C VAL A 78 16.55 10.00 11.50
N GLY A 79 17.83 9.65 11.49
CA GLY A 79 18.89 10.48 12.08
C GLY A 79 19.03 11.81 11.33
N ARG A 80 19.39 12.90 12.04
CA ARG A 80 19.50 14.28 11.55
C ARG A 80 20.30 14.43 10.24
N LYS A 81 21.27 13.57 10.00
CA LYS A 81 22.16 13.57 8.83
C LYS A 81 21.63 12.77 7.61
N ASN A 82 20.39 12.30 7.69
CA ASN A 82 19.70 11.55 6.64
C ASN A 82 18.34 12.14 6.25
N VAL A 83 18.04 13.35 6.72
CA VAL A 83 16.74 14.02 6.53
C VAL A 83 16.54 14.38 5.06
N LEU A 84 17.52 15.04 4.43
CA LEU A 84 17.43 15.43 3.03
C LEU A 84 17.42 14.22 2.10
N SER A 85 18.16 13.17 2.45
CA SER A 85 18.13 11.91 1.70
C SER A 85 16.73 11.31 1.65
N VAL A 86 15.98 11.29 2.75
CA VAL A 86 14.59 10.81 2.78
C VAL A 86 13.67 11.70 1.98
N LEU A 87 13.78 13.03 2.12
CA LEU A 87 13.00 13.97 1.33
C LEU A 87 13.27 13.77 -0.16
N MET A 88 14.54 13.64 -0.55
CA MET A 88 14.95 13.40 -1.94
C MET A 88 14.40 12.06 -2.47
N HIS A 89 14.38 10.99 -1.66
CA HIS A 89 13.76 9.72 -2.05
C HIS A 89 12.28 9.92 -2.42
N CYS A 90 11.49 10.57 -1.58
CA CYS A 90 10.06 10.79 -1.83
C CYS A 90 9.81 11.68 -3.04
N PHE A 91 10.58 12.77 -3.20
CA PHE A 91 10.44 13.67 -4.35
C PHE A 91 10.84 12.99 -5.67
N MET A 92 11.95 12.26 -5.69
CA MET A 92 12.39 11.58 -6.91
C MET A 92 11.49 10.40 -7.28
N ILE A 93 10.97 9.66 -6.29
CA ILE A 93 9.95 8.63 -6.55
C ILE A 93 8.72 9.29 -7.16
N THR A 94 8.23 10.41 -6.60
CA THR A 94 7.09 11.14 -7.17
C THR A 94 7.35 11.50 -8.64
N ALA A 95 8.47 12.10 -8.94
CA ALA A 95 8.79 12.53 -10.29
C ALA A 95 8.94 11.35 -11.27
N VAL A 96 9.72 10.34 -10.90
CA VAL A 96 10.01 9.19 -11.77
C VAL A 96 8.76 8.34 -11.98
N MET A 97 7.98 8.08 -10.91
CA MET A 97 6.76 7.29 -11.04
C MET A 97 5.70 7.99 -11.89
N SER A 98 5.58 9.32 -11.82
CA SER A 98 4.65 10.06 -12.69
C SER A 98 4.98 9.87 -14.18
N VAL A 99 6.26 9.90 -14.54
CA VAL A 99 6.71 9.67 -15.94
C VAL A 99 6.51 8.20 -16.34
N LEU A 100 6.83 7.26 -15.45
CA LEU A 100 6.65 5.82 -15.72
C LEU A 100 5.16 5.43 -15.79
N TRP A 101 4.29 6.09 -15.02
CA TRP A 101 2.85 5.89 -15.11
C TRP A 101 2.31 6.29 -16.48
N LEU A 102 2.70 7.46 -16.97
CA LEU A 102 2.35 7.90 -18.33
C LEU A 102 2.89 6.93 -19.37
N ALA A 103 4.16 6.54 -19.27
CA ALA A 103 4.82 5.75 -20.31
C ALA A 103 4.27 4.30 -20.37
N PHE A 104 4.08 3.65 -19.22
CA PHE A 104 3.79 2.23 -19.14
C PHE A 104 2.73 1.86 -18.08
N GLY A 105 2.80 2.47 -16.90
CA GLY A 105 2.07 2.04 -15.71
C GLY A 105 0.56 1.99 -15.92
N TYR A 106 -0.02 3.05 -16.49
CA TYR A 106 -1.45 3.10 -16.77
C TYR A 106 -1.89 1.99 -17.73
N SER A 107 -1.13 1.74 -18.79
CA SER A 107 -1.44 0.68 -19.75
C SER A 107 -1.42 -0.71 -19.12
N ILE A 108 -0.42 -0.98 -18.27
CA ILE A 108 -0.29 -2.27 -17.57
C ILE A 108 -1.42 -2.46 -16.56
N ALA A 109 -1.80 -1.40 -15.83
CA ALA A 109 -2.80 -1.46 -14.77
C ALA A 109 -4.25 -1.44 -15.30
N PHE A 110 -4.56 -0.61 -16.32
CA PHE A 110 -5.93 -0.34 -16.77
C PHE A 110 -6.16 -0.55 -18.27
N GLY A 111 -5.29 -1.30 -18.94
CA GLY A 111 -5.58 -1.86 -20.24
C GLY A 111 -6.43 -3.14 -20.11
N ASP A 112 -6.91 -3.66 -21.21
CA ASP A 112 -7.91 -4.73 -21.30
C ASP A 112 -7.41 -6.00 -21.98
N ALA A 113 -6.09 -6.19 -22.10
CA ALA A 113 -5.51 -7.29 -22.86
C ALA A 113 -5.81 -8.69 -22.27
N SER A 114 -5.89 -8.85 -20.96
CA SER A 114 -6.19 -10.11 -20.29
C SER A 114 -6.56 -9.91 -18.82
N PRO A 115 -7.15 -10.88 -18.11
CA PRO A 115 -7.42 -10.79 -16.67
C PRO A 115 -6.16 -10.65 -15.78
N TYR A 116 -4.98 -10.90 -16.31
CA TYR A 116 -3.72 -10.90 -15.58
C TYR A 116 -2.81 -9.71 -15.91
N PHE A 117 -3.05 -9.03 -17.02
CA PHE A 117 -2.15 -8.00 -17.54
C PHE A 117 -2.89 -7.08 -18.51
N GLY A 118 -2.89 -5.78 -18.24
CA GLY A 118 -3.60 -4.79 -19.06
C GLY A 118 -3.00 -4.56 -20.46
N GLY A 119 -1.77 -5.01 -20.69
CA GLY A 119 -1.12 -4.91 -22.00
C GLY A 119 -0.48 -3.54 -22.28
N PHE A 120 -0.26 -3.27 -23.57
CA PHE A 120 0.45 -2.09 -24.04
C PHE A 120 -0.41 -1.17 -24.93
N GLY A 121 -1.74 -1.37 -24.96
CA GLY A 121 -2.66 -0.60 -25.78
C GLY A 121 -2.81 0.87 -25.39
N LYS A 122 -2.57 1.18 -24.10
CA LYS A 122 -2.67 2.55 -23.54
C LYS A 122 -1.31 3.17 -23.19
N LEU A 123 -0.21 2.73 -23.84
CA LEU A 123 1.13 3.35 -23.64
C LEU A 123 1.07 4.84 -23.94
N PHE A 124 1.76 5.65 -23.13
CA PHE A 124 1.76 7.12 -23.21
C PHE A 124 0.36 7.73 -23.19
N ALA A 125 -0.58 7.09 -22.47
CA ALA A 125 -1.99 7.44 -22.39
C ALA A 125 -2.66 7.46 -23.79
N SER A 126 -2.26 6.54 -24.68
CA SER A 126 -2.87 6.41 -26.01
C SER A 126 -4.38 6.17 -25.89
N GLY A 127 -5.18 6.95 -26.62
CA GLY A 127 -6.64 6.91 -26.55
C GLY A 127 -7.26 7.75 -25.43
N VAL A 128 -6.48 8.21 -24.45
CA VAL A 128 -6.97 9.11 -23.40
C VAL A 128 -6.92 10.55 -23.90
N ASN A 129 -8.06 11.24 -23.88
CA ASN A 129 -8.20 12.63 -24.31
C ASN A 129 -9.20 13.39 -23.43
N SER A 130 -9.51 14.64 -23.75
CA SER A 130 -10.42 15.49 -22.97
C SER A 130 -11.87 15.00 -22.95
N GLU A 131 -12.25 14.11 -23.86
CA GLU A 131 -13.62 13.59 -24.03
C GLU A 131 -13.73 12.14 -23.55
N SER A 132 -12.59 11.43 -23.39
CA SER A 132 -12.63 10.05 -22.89
C SER A 132 -13.07 10.01 -21.42
N MET A 133 -13.93 9.03 -21.10
CA MET A 133 -14.56 8.86 -19.80
C MET A 133 -14.12 7.56 -19.13
N SER A 134 -14.06 7.58 -17.81
CA SER A 134 -13.95 6.40 -16.97
C SER A 134 -15.14 6.43 -15.99
N GLY A 135 -16.15 5.60 -16.25
CA GLY A 135 -17.45 5.80 -15.62
C GLY A 135 -18.01 7.18 -15.96
N ASP A 136 -18.38 7.95 -14.96
CA ASP A 136 -18.99 9.28 -15.10
C ASP A 136 -18.01 10.45 -14.83
N ILE A 137 -16.70 10.17 -14.79
CA ILE A 137 -15.64 11.18 -14.65
C ILE A 137 -14.69 11.16 -15.86
N PRO A 138 -13.98 12.28 -16.18
CA PRO A 138 -12.99 12.29 -17.24
C PRO A 138 -11.89 11.23 -17.01
N GLU A 139 -11.52 10.49 -18.06
CA GLU A 139 -10.48 9.44 -17.95
C GLU A 139 -9.11 10.02 -17.54
N PHE A 140 -8.76 11.25 -17.96
CA PHE A 140 -7.56 11.92 -17.48
C PHE A 140 -7.57 12.15 -15.95
N LEU A 141 -8.75 12.35 -15.37
CA LEU A 141 -8.86 12.50 -13.92
C LEU A 141 -8.69 11.15 -13.22
N PHE A 142 -9.30 10.08 -13.72
CA PHE A 142 -9.06 8.72 -13.24
C PHE A 142 -7.58 8.34 -13.39
N PHE A 143 -6.96 8.62 -14.53
CA PHE A 143 -5.53 8.45 -14.76
C PHE A 143 -4.69 9.17 -13.69
N GLY A 144 -4.99 10.45 -13.42
CA GLY A 144 -4.29 11.26 -12.42
C GLY A 144 -4.48 10.74 -11.00
N PHE A 145 -5.69 10.32 -10.65
CA PHE A 145 -6.00 9.74 -9.35
C PHE A 145 -5.23 8.44 -9.12
N GLN A 146 -5.28 7.50 -10.05
CA GLN A 146 -4.58 6.23 -9.98
C GLN A 146 -3.05 6.38 -10.01
N MET A 147 -2.52 7.41 -10.70
CA MET A 147 -1.10 7.76 -10.67
C MET A 147 -0.62 8.03 -9.25
N THR A 148 -1.43 8.65 -8.40
CA THR A 148 -1.02 8.96 -7.03
C THR A 148 -0.79 7.71 -6.18
N PHE A 149 -1.51 6.63 -6.44
CA PHE A 149 -1.31 5.31 -5.79
C PHE A 149 -0.05 4.60 -6.31
N PHE A 150 0.21 4.71 -7.62
CA PHE A 150 1.46 4.21 -8.21
C PHE A 150 2.70 4.93 -7.67
N ILE A 151 2.56 6.19 -7.26
CA ILE A 151 3.61 7.01 -6.64
C ILE A 151 3.82 6.58 -5.18
N ILE A 152 2.75 6.56 -4.37
CA ILE A 152 2.90 6.39 -2.92
C ILE A 152 3.34 4.98 -2.54
N THR A 153 2.93 3.96 -3.27
CA THR A 153 3.20 2.55 -2.90
C THR A 153 4.69 2.24 -2.82
N PRO A 154 5.53 2.51 -3.84
CA PRO A 154 6.98 2.35 -3.70
C PRO A 154 7.60 3.34 -2.69
N ALA A 155 7.01 4.52 -2.49
CA ALA A 155 7.49 5.48 -1.51
C ALA A 155 7.35 4.96 -0.07
N LEU A 156 6.31 4.16 0.24
CA LEU A 156 6.17 3.51 1.54
C LEU A 156 7.37 2.61 1.88
N MET A 157 7.92 1.89 0.89
CA MET A 157 9.06 0.99 1.12
C MET A 157 10.33 1.72 1.54
N VAL A 158 10.46 3.03 1.27
CA VAL A 158 11.62 3.84 1.67
C VAL A 158 11.90 3.69 3.18
N GLY A 159 10.85 3.66 4.00
CA GLY A 159 10.97 3.48 5.45
C GLY A 159 11.72 2.22 5.89
N ALA A 160 11.78 1.19 5.07
CA ALA A 160 12.43 -0.08 5.42
C ALA A 160 13.95 -0.09 5.17
N PHE A 161 14.48 0.80 4.34
CA PHE A 161 15.88 0.80 3.92
C PHE A 161 16.60 2.16 4.04
N VAL A 162 15.93 3.17 4.59
CA VAL A 162 16.55 4.48 4.85
C VAL A 162 17.91 4.33 5.52
N GLU A 163 18.75 5.35 5.34
CA GLU A 163 20.06 5.51 5.96
C GLU A 163 21.17 4.57 5.43
N ARG A 164 20.86 3.61 4.54
CA ARG A 164 21.85 2.61 4.10
C ARG A 164 21.77 2.11 2.65
N MET A 165 20.71 2.39 1.92
CA MET A 165 20.59 1.98 0.51
C MET A 165 21.17 3.04 -0.43
N LYS A 166 21.88 2.61 -1.48
CA LYS A 166 22.35 3.51 -2.54
C LYS A 166 21.19 4.18 -3.24
N PHE A 167 21.27 5.49 -3.48
CA PHE A 167 20.22 6.25 -4.16
C PHE A 167 19.90 5.69 -5.55
N SER A 168 20.92 5.37 -6.36
CA SER A 168 20.73 4.74 -7.68
C SER A 168 20.03 3.40 -7.62
N ALA A 169 20.36 2.57 -6.61
CA ALA A 169 19.72 1.28 -6.39
C ALA A 169 18.26 1.45 -5.97
N MET A 170 17.95 2.44 -5.15
CA MET A 170 16.58 2.76 -4.74
C MET A 170 15.73 3.17 -5.95
N ILE A 171 16.19 4.13 -6.77
CA ILE A 171 15.46 4.58 -7.96
C ILE A 171 15.23 3.42 -8.94
N LEU A 172 16.25 2.65 -9.25
CA LEU A 172 16.13 1.54 -10.20
C LEU A 172 15.19 0.44 -9.65
N PHE A 173 15.32 0.09 -8.36
CA PHE A 173 14.47 -0.89 -7.71
C PHE A 173 13.00 -0.46 -7.74
N THR A 174 12.69 0.73 -7.24
CA THR A 174 11.30 1.22 -7.17
C THR A 174 10.68 1.37 -8.55
N SER A 175 11.46 1.77 -9.57
CA SER A 175 10.99 1.89 -10.96
C SER A 175 10.58 0.55 -11.56
N ILE A 176 11.46 -0.45 -11.47
CA ILE A 176 11.15 -1.79 -11.99
C ILE A 176 10.02 -2.43 -11.18
N TRP A 177 10.08 -2.31 -9.85
CA TRP A 177 9.10 -2.88 -8.94
C TRP A 177 7.68 -2.31 -9.17
N ALA A 178 7.56 -1.01 -9.38
CA ALA A 178 6.28 -0.38 -9.64
C ALA A 178 5.62 -0.91 -10.94
N LEU A 179 6.42 -1.14 -11.99
CA LEU A 179 5.92 -1.67 -13.28
C LEU A 179 5.66 -3.17 -13.24
N VAL A 180 6.48 -3.95 -12.51
CA VAL A 180 6.46 -5.41 -12.57
C VAL A 180 5.67 -6.02 -11.41
N VAL A 181 5.54 -5.32 -10.27
CA VAL A 181 4.80 -5.82 -9.11
C VAL A 181 3.51 -5.03 -8.92
N TYR A 182 3.62 -3.70 -8.70
CA TYR A 182 2.45 -2.90 -8.40
C TYR A 182 1.42 -2.88 -9.53
N ALA A 183 1.83 -2.53 -10.75
CA ALA A 183 0.88 -2.35 -11.85
C ALA A 183 0.10 -3.62 -12.22
N PRO A 184 0.72 -4.84 -12.27
CA PRO A 184 -0.04 -6.08 -12.43
C PRO A 184 -1.00 -6.36 -11.25
N VAL A 185 -0.58 -6.18 -9.99
CA VAL A 185 -1.48 -6.39 -8.84
C VAL A 185 -2.64 -5.37 -8.85
N CYS A 186 -2.38 -4.13 -9.23
CA CYS A 186 -3.41 -3.11 -9.45
C CYS A 186 -4.41 -3.56 -10.52
N HIS A 187 -3.93 -4.12 -11.63
CA HIS A 187 -4.78 -4.69 -12.67
C HIS A 187 -5.67 -5.82 -12.13
N TRP A 188 -5.09 -6.77 -11.39
CA TRP A 188 -5.83 -7.92 -10.86
C TRP A 188 -7.01 -7.53 -9.96
N VAL A 189 -6.84 -6.45 -9.18
CA VAL A 189 -7.78 -6.05 -8.12
C VAL A 189 -8.72 -4.93 -8.56
N TRP A 190 -8.29 -4.03 -9.46
CA TRP A 190 -9.04 -2.81 -9.78
C TRP A 190 -9.42 -2.62 -11.25
N ALA A 191 -8.79 -3.35 -12.18
CA ALA A 191 -9.24 -3.32 -13.57
C ALA A 191 -10.55 -4.08 -13.73
N GLY A 192 -11.45 -3.59 -14.62
CA GLY A 192 -12.78 -4.19 -14.82
C GLY A 192 -12.75 -5.67 -15.22
N ASN A 193 -11.66 -6.11 -15.87
CA ASN A 193 -11.42 -7.51 -16.26
C ASN A 193 -10.36 -8.20 -15.39
N GLY A 194 -10.00 -7.66 -14.22
CA GLY A 194 -9.02 -8.23 -13.32
C GLY A 194 -9.53 -9.48 -12.61
N PHE A 195 -8.76 -10.59 -12.64
CA PHE A 195 -9.23 -11.89 -12.13
C PHE A 195 -9.57 -11.88 -10.63
N MET A 196 -8.90 -11.04 -9.82
CA MET A 196 -9.24 -10.93 -8.39
C MET A 196 -10.53 -10.13 -8.18
N LEU A 197 -10.76 -9.08 -8.99
CA LEU A 197 -12.02 -8.35 -8.97
C LEU A 197 -13.19 -9.27 -9.36
N GLU A 198 -13.03 -10.02 -10.45
CA GLU A 198 -14.03 -10.99 -10.90
C GLU A 198 -14.30 -12.12 -9.88
N SER A 199 -13.27 -12.48 -9.08
CA SER A 199 -13.42 -13.44 -7.98
C SER A 199 -14.11 -12.85 -6.74
N GLY A 200 -14.53 -11.59 -6.77
CA GLY A 200 -15.19 -10.90 -5.65
C GLY A 200 -14.24 -10.40 -4.56
N THR A 201 -12.98 -10.18 -4.86
CA THR A 201 -12.02 -9.60 -3.90
C THR A 201 -12.44 -8.19 -3.51
N MET A 202 -12.59 -7.94 -2.21
CA MET A 202 -12.91 -6.62 -1.66
C MET A 202 -11.61 -5.89 -1.28
N ASP A 203 -11.28 -4.86 -2.02
CA ASP A 203 -10.15 -3.95 -1.72
C ASP A 203 -10.41 -2.57 -2.30
N LEU A 204 -11.17 -1.74 -1.58
CA LEU A 204 -11.59 -0.44 -2.08
C LEU A 204 -10.42 0.46 -2.50
N ALA A 205 -9.42 0.58 -1.62
CA ALA A 205 -8.38 1.59 -1.79
C ALA A 205 -6.94 1.07 -1.64
N GLY A 206 -6.73 -0.25 -1.54
CA GLY A 206 -5.38 -0.81 -1.64
C GLY A 206 -4.83 -1.49 -0.40
N GLY A 207 -5.66 -2.21 0.35
CA GLY A 207 -5.14 -3.12 1.37
C GLY A 207 -4.22 -4.18 0.77
N ILE A 208 -4.63 -4.76 -0.36
CA ILE A 208 -3.82 -5.69 -1.16
C ILE A 208 -2.86 -4.91 -2.06
N VAL A 209 -3.40 -4.02 -2.90
CA VAL A 209 -2.66 -3.34 -3.97
C VAL A 209 -1.53 -2.47 -3.44
N VAL A 210 -1.75 -1.76 -2.33
CA VAL A 210 -0.78 -0.81 -1.75
C VAL A 210 -0.08 -1.41 -0.53
N HIS A 211 -0.85 -1.80 0.50
CA HIS A 211 -0.25 -2.06 1.81
C HIS A 211 0.41 -3.43 1.91
N ILE A 212 -0.21 -4.50 1.41
CA ILE A 212 0.41 -5.83 1.39
C ILE A 212 1.62 -5.81 0.47
N THR A 213 1.51 -5.27 -0.75
CA THR A 213 2.63 -5.22 -1.69
C THR A 213 3.80 -4.41 -1.14
N ALA A 214 3.56 -3.19 -0.62
CA ALA A 214 4.61 -2.36 -0.01
C ALA A 214 5.23 -3.03 1.21
N GLY A 215 4.43 -3.65 2.08
CA GLY A 215 4.92 -4.33 3.28
C GLY A 215 5.80 -5.53 2.97
N ILE A 216 5.43 -6.36 2.00
CA ILE A 216 6.23 -7.52 1.56
C ILE A 216 7.48 -7.05 0.79
N GLY A 217 7.35 -6.06 -0.10
CA GLY A 217 8.49 -5.43 -0.77
C GLY A 217 9.50 -4.87 0.24
N ALA A 218 9.02 -4.16 1.25
CA ALA A 218 9.80 -3.62 2.36
C ALA A 218 10.54 -4.71 3.16
N LEU A 219 9.86 -5.83 3.45
CA LEU A 219 10.48 -6.97 4.14
C LEU A 219 11.65 -7.54 3.33
N VAL A 220 11.46 -7.74 2.03
CA VAL A 220 12.52 -8.26 1.16
C VAL A 220 13.68 -7.29 1.08
N VAL A 221 13.41 -6.00 0.88
CA VAL A 221 14.46 -4.97 0.76
C VAL A 221 15.27 -4.87 2.05
N CYS A 222 14.64 -4.76 3.21
CA CYS A 222 15.39 -4.58 4.47
C CYS A 222 16.25 -5.80 4.81
N ILE A 223 15.82 -7.02 4.43
CA ILE A 223 16.61 -8.25 4.58
C ILE A 223 17.79 -8.27 3.62
N MET A 224 17.60 -7.92 2.35
CA MET A 224 18.63 -8.01 1.31
C MET A 224 19.67 -6.88 1.39
N VAL A 225 19.28 -5.67 1.81
CA VAL A 225 20.20 -4.56 2.07
C VAL A 225 20.97 -4.81 3.37
N GLY A 226 20.39 -5.53 4.31
CA GLY A 226 20.97 -5.85 5.62
C GLY A 226 20.68 -4.79 6.67
N PRO A 227 21.01 -5.06 7.95
CA PRO A 227 20.72 -4.17 9.06
C PRO A 227 21.63 -2.94 9.06
N ARG A 228 21.16 -1.81 9.63
CA ARG A 228 21.98 -0.61 9.89
C ARG A 228 23.15 -0.93 10.81
N LYS A 229 24.22 -0.17 10.69
CA LYS A 229 25.38 -0.31 11.55
C LYS A 229 25.00 -0.12 13.03
N GLY A 230 25.34 -1.10 13.85
CA GLY A 230 25.01 -1.12 15.27
C GLY A 230 23.66 -1.77 15.63
N TYR A 231 22.80 -2.10 14.66
CA TYR A 231 21.58 -2.85 14.94
C TYR A 231 21.92 -4.28 15.44
N PRO A 232 21.23 -4.85 16.45
CA PRO A 232 20.07 -4.30 17.17
C PRO A 232 20.42 -3.53 18.47
N THR A 233 21.68 -3.26 18.76
CA THR A 233 22.13 -2.73 20.05
C THR A 233 22.16 -1.20 20.10
N ALA A 234 22.38 -0.53 18.97
CA ALA A 234 22.35 0.92 18.89
C ALA A 234 20.93 1.46 19.03
N GLN A 235 20.80 2.62 19.66
CA GLN A 235 19.53 3.34 19.74
C GLN A 235 19.38 4.27 18.54
N PHE A 236 18.42 3.96 17.66
CA PHE A 236 18.03 4.79 16.53
C PHE A 236 16.86 5.68 16.94
N GLN A 237 17.18 6.85 17.49
CA GLN A 237 16.13 7.78 17.94
C GLN A 237 15.72 8.73 16.80
N PRO A 238 14.40 9.00 16.66
CA PRO A 238 13.91 10.05 15.79
C PRO A 238 14.56 11.40 16.12
N HIS A 239 15.06 12.11 15.09
CA HIS A 239 15.65 13.42 15.34
C HIS A 239 14.61 14.51 15.56
N SER A 240 13.39 14.37 15.03
CA SER A 240 12.34 15.39 15.12
C SER A 240 10.93 14.79 15.17
N LEU A 241 10.47 14.52 16.38
CA LEU A 241 9.07 14.12 16.59
C LEU A 241 8.04 15.17 16.11
N PRO A 242 8.28 16.51 16.22
CA PRO A 242 7.36 17.48 15.62
C PRO A 242 7.15 17.28 14.11
N LEU A 243 8.22 16.96 13.33
CA LEU A 243 8.05 16.63 11.91
C LEU A 243 7.24 15.35 11.71
N CYS A 244 7.47 14.32 12.55
CA CYS A 244 6.68 13.08 12.51
C CYS A 244 5.18 13.37 12.72
N VAL A 245 4.83 14.15 13.74
CA VAL A 245 3.44 14.51 14.05
C VAL A 245 2.81 15.31 12.91
N THR A 246 3.55 16.28 12.37
CA THR A 246 3.07 17.10 11.24
C THR A 246 2.83 16.24 10.00
N GLY A 247 3.81 15.41 9.62
CA GLY A 247 3.68 14.48 8.50
C GLY A 247 2.54 13.48 8.68
N THR A 248 2.36 12.96 9.90
CA THR A 248 1.22 12.08 10.22
C THR A 248 -0.13 12.79 10.07
N GLY A 249 -0.24 14.03 10.52
CA GLY A 249 -1.46 14.82 10.33
C GLY A 249 -1.80 15.02 8.86
N MET A 250 -0.78 15.28 8.03
CA MET A 250 -0.92 15.41 6.58
C MET A 250 -1.33 14.07 5.93
N LEU A 251 -0.75 12.95 6.37
CA LEU A 251 -1.15 11.61 5.94
C LEU A 251 -2.60 11.29 6.32
N TRP A 252 -3.01 11.61 7.54
CA TRP A 252 -4.37 11.34 8.01
C TRP A 252 -5.42 12.10 7.19
N VAL A 253 -5.22 13.40 6.98
CA VAL A 253 -6.13 14.22 6.17
C VAL A 253 -6.12 13.76 4.71
N GLY A 254 -4.94 13.48 4.13
CA GLY A 254 -4.82 12.96 2.78
C GLY A 254 -5.51 11.61 2.58
N TRP A 255 -5.58 10.79 3.65
CA TRP A 255 -6.24 9.49 3.60
C TRP A 255 -7.77 9.57 3.40
N PHE A 256 -8.38 10.71 3.66
CA PHE A 256 -9.76 10.94 3.26
C PHE A 256 -9.93 10.94 1.75
N GLY A 257 -8.99 11.58 1.03
CA GLY A 257 -8.92 11.48 -0.43
C GLY A 257 -8.55 10.08 -0.91
N PHE A 258 -7.64 9.40 -0.20
CA PHE A 258 -7.18 8.05 -0.52
C PHE A 258 -8.35 7.05 -0.48
N ASN A 259 -9.08 6.97 0.61
CA ASN A 259 -10.18 6.01 0.79
C ASN A 259 -11.50 6.51 0.18
N ALA A 260 -11.99 7.68 0.57
CA ALA A 260 -13.28 8.17 0.07
C ALA A 260 -13.21 8.62 -1.39
N GLY A 261 -12.03 9.02 -1.89
CA GLY A 261 -11.79 9.23 -3.32
C GLY A 261 -11.91 7.93 -4.13
N SER A 262 -11.53 6.78 -3.57
CA SER A 262 -11.65 5.48 -4.23
C SER A 262 -13.09 5.00 -4.46
N GLN A 263 -14.08 5.68 -3.88
CA GLN A 263 -15.48 5.49 -4.27
C GLN A 263 -15.80 6.04 -5.67
N LEU A 264 -14.92 6.86 -6.23
CA LEU A 264 -15.05 7.56 -7.51
C LEU A 264 -16.34 8.40 -7.62
N ALA A 265 -17.03 8.66 -6.52
CA ALA A 265 -18.31 9.36 -6.46
C ALA A 265 -18.41 10.26 -5.23
N ALA A 266 -19.11 11.39 -5.38
CA ALA A 266 -19.45 12.31 -4.29
C ALA A 266 -20.85 12.00 -3.74
N ASN A 267 -20.98 10.89 -3.01
CA ASN A 267 -22.27 10.36 -2.54
C ASN A 267 -22.21 9.94 -1.06
N GLY A 268 -23.29 9.29 -0.59
CA GLY A 268 -23.38 8.79 0.79
C GLY A 268 -22.32 7.75 1.12
N ASP A 269 -21.86 6.95 0.15
CA ASP A 269 -20.81 5.95 0.34
C ASP A 269 -19.45 6.61 0.57
N ALA A 270 -19.12 7.64 -0.19
CA ALA A 270 -17.91 8.42 0.03
C ALA A 270 -17.92 9.10 1.42
N ALA A 271 -19.06 9.64 1.82
CA ALA A 271 -19.21 10.23 3.16
C ALA A 271 -19.04 9.19 4.28
N GLN A 272 -19.64 8.00 4.14
CA GLN A 272 -19.45 6.90 5.09
C GLN A 272 -17.98 6.45 5.12
N THR A 273 -17.36 6.27 3.95
CA THR A 273 -15.94 5.87 3.82
C THR A 273 -15.00 6.85 4.53
N LEU A 274 -15.25 8.16 4.42
CA LEU A 274 -14.49 9.17 5.14
C LEU A 274 -14.61 9.00 6.66
N VAL A 275 -15.85 8.81 7.17
CA VAL A 275 -16.11 8.66 8.61
C VAL A 275 -15.48 7.39 9.16
N VAL A 276 -15.62 6.24 8.50
CA VAL A 276 -15.05 4.97 8.97
C VAL A 276 -13.53 4.98 8.91
N THR A 277 -12.93 5.68 7.94
CA THR A 277 -11.49 5.91 7.87
C THR A 277 -11.00 6.66 9.10
N HIS A 278 -11.67 7.75 9.48
CA HIS A 278 -11.34 8.53 10.68
C HIS A 278 -11.49 7.72 11.97
N LEU A 279 -12.59 6.98 12.11
CA LEU A 279 -12.87 6.19 13.32
C LEU A 279 -11.85 5.08 13.53
N SER A 280 -11.43 4.38 12.49
CA SER A 280 -10.41 3.35 12.58
C SER A 280 -9.06 3.92 13.02
N ALA A 281 -8.62 5.03 12.42
CA ALA A 281 -7.39 5.73 12.80
C ALA A 281 -7.40 6.16 14.27
N ALA A 282 -8.50 6.79 14.71
CA ALA A 282 -8.66 7.25 16.10
C ALA A 282 -8.62 6.06 17.07
N THR A 283 -9.32 4.98 16.76
CA THR A 283 -9.36 3.78 17.61
C THR A 283 -7.99 3.12 17.71
N ALA A 284 -7.30 2.95 16.59
CA ALA A 284 -5.97 2.35 16.57
C ALA A 284 -4.95 3.19 17.35
N THR A 285 -5.03 4.53 17.26
CA THR A 285 -4.22 5.45 18.07
C THR A 285 -4.39 5.18 19.57
N ILE A 286 -5.64 5.06 20.02
CA ILE A 286 -5.97 4.79 21.43
C ILE A 286 -5.43 3.42 21.85
N VAL A 287 -5.71 2.37 21.06
CA VAL A 287 -5.33 1.00 21.40
C VAL A 287 -3.82 0.81 21.40
N TRP A 288 -3.09 1.38 20.43
CA TRP A 288 -1.62 1.35 20.41
C TRP A 288 -1.05 2.04 21.64
N SER A 289 -1.54 3.26 21.96
CA SER A 289 -1.10 4.03 23.12
C SER A 289 -1.37 3.30 24.44
N LEU A 290 -2.51 2.60 24.56
CA LEU A 290 -2.82 1.77 25.73
C LEU A 290 -1.88 0.56 25.82
N ALA A 291 -1.58 -0.12 24.72
CA ALA A 291 -0.65 -1.24 24.68
C ALA A 291 0.76 -0.81 25.15
N GLU A 292 1.26 0.34 24.68
CA GLU A 292 2.51 0.92 25.17
C GLU A 292 2.45 1.26 26.66
N LYS A 293 1.39 1.91 27.11
CA LYS A 293 1.23 2.29 28.52
C LYS A 293 1.24 1.05 29.42
N ILE A 294 0.57 -0.02 29.01
CA ILE A 294 0.53 -1.31 29.76
C ILE A 294 1.94 -1.93 29.79
N LYS A 295 2.66 -1.96 28.66
CA LYS A 295 3.97 -2.61 28.56
C LYS A 295 5.09 -1.80 29.16
N ASN A 296 5.11 -0.47 28.90
CA ASN A 296 6.25 0.42 29.19
C ASN A 296 5.94 1.42 30.33
N GLY A 297 4.72 1.44 30.86
CA GLY A 297 4.27 2.40 31.89
C GLY A 297 3.87 3.78 31.34
N LYS A 298 4.21 4.10 30.08
CA LYS A 298 3.91 5.37 29.41
C LYS A 298 3.54 5.14 27.97
N ALA A 299 2.59 5.92 27.45
CA ALA A 299 2.35 6.07 26.03
C ALA A 299 3.33 7.08 25.44
N SER A 300 3.77 6.87 24.20
CA SER A 300 4.66 7.78 23.48
C SER A 300 3.91 8.53 22.38
N VAL A 301 4.40 9.71 22.00
CA VAL A 301 3.90 10.45 20.83
C VAL A 301 4.16 9.63 19.56
N LEU A 302 5.34 9.00 19.48
CA LEU A 302 5.68 8.13 18.34
C LEU A 302 4.68 6.98 18.21
N GLY A 303 4.36 6.29 19.31
CA GLY A 303 3.37 5.22 19.30
C GLY A 303 1.97 5.69 18.89
N ALA A 304 1.56 6.86 19.36
CA ALA A 304 0.27 7.44 18.98
C ALA A 304 0.18 7.71 17.47
N VAL A 305 1.20 8.35 16.87
CA VAL A 305 1.20 8.62 15.42
C VAL A 305 1.35 7.34 14.59
N THR A 306 2.17 6.37 15.01
CA THR A 306 2.30 5.09 14.33
C THR A 306 1.00 4.29 14.40
N GLY A 307 0.32 4.30 15.55
CA GLY A 307 -0.99 3.68 15.74
C GLY A 307 -2.05 4.26 14.80
N SER A 308 -2.05 5.59 14.59
CA SER A 308 -2.99 6.21 13.64
C SER A 308 -2.78 5.70 12.21
N ILE A 309 -1.52 5.60 11.75
CA ILE A 309 -1.21 5.07 10.42
C ILE A 309 -1.60 3.59 10.31
N ALA A 310 -1.40 2.78 11.37
CA ALA A 310 -1.83 1.39 11.38
C ALA A 310 -3.35 1.26 11.20
N GLY A 311 -4.14 2.12 11.86
CA GLY A 311 -5.60 2.17 11.69
C GLY A 311 -6.03 2.60 10.30
N LEU A 312 -5.34 3.58 9.71
CA LEU A 312 -5.56 4.06 8.34
C LEU A 312 -5.26 2.96 7.32
N ALA A 313 -4.12 2.29 7.46
CA ALA A 313 -3.74 1.20 6.56
C ALA A 313 -4.71 0.01 6.64
N ALA A 314 -5.14 -0.38 7.83
CA ALA A 314 -6.03 -1.52 8.01
C ALA A 314 -7.47 -1.26 7.56
N ILE A 315 -7.99 -0.03 7.68
CA ILE A 315 -9.34 0.26 7.19
C ILE A 315 -9.40 0.40 5.67
N THR A 316 -8.28 0.65 5.01
CA THR A 316 -8.17 0.94 3.58
C THR A 316 -8.90 -0.07 2.68
N PRO A 317 -8.72 -1.41 2.81
CA PRO A 317 -9.45 -2.37 1.99
C PRO A 317 -10.95 -2.43 2.32
N ALA A 318 -11.32 -2.14 3.55
CA ALA A 318 -12.65 -2.36 4.11
C ALA A 318 -13.53 -1.11 4.09
N SER A 319 -12.97 0.07 3.88
CA SER A 319 -13.66 1.35 4.13
C SER A 319 -14.89 1.59 3.26
N GLY A 320 -15.00 0.90 2.13
CA GLY A 320 -16.19 0.93 1.26
C GLY A 320 -17.34 0.05 1.74
N GLU A 321 -17.04 -0.97 2.53
CA GLU A 321 -17.98 -2.05 2.85
C GLU A 321 -18.47 -2.04 4.29
N VAL A 322 -17.70 -1.45 5.21
CA VAL A 322 -17.98 -1.55 6.65
C VAL A 322 -18.64 -0.29 7.21
N GLY A 323 -19.47 -0.50 8.23
CA GLY A 323 -20.04 0.59 9.01
C GLY A 323 -19.13 1.02 10.17
N PRO A 324 -19.59 2.00 11.01
CA PRO A 324 -18.82 2.52 12.14
C PRO A 324 -18.35 1.45 13.14
N ILE A 325 -19.17 0.44 13.42
CA ILE A 325 -18.80 -0.67 14.33
C ILE A 325 -17.63 -1.46 13.76
N GLY A 326 -17.67 -1.79 12.46
CA GLY A 326 -16.57 -2.45 11.76
C GLY A 326 -15.29 -1.63 11.79
N ALA A 327 -15.40 -0.30 11.61
CA ALA A 327 -14.26 0.60 11.69
C ALA A 327 -13.60 0.61 13.09
N LEU A 328 -14.39 0.64 14.17
CA LEU A 328 -13.87 0.53 15.54
C LEU A 328 -13.17 -0.81 15.77
N ALA A 329 -13.75 -1.92 15.29
CA ALA A 329 -13.20 -3.26 15.44
C ALA A 329 -11.88 -3.43 14.66
N ILE A 330 -11.85 -3.00 13.39
CA ILE A 330 -10.64 -3.03 12.54
C ILE A 330 -9.56 -2.14 13.13
N GLY A 331 -9.91 -0.91 13.58
CA GLY A 331 -8.99 0.00 14.24
C GLY A 331 -8.40 -0.59 15.52
N ALA A 332 -9.22 -1.23 16.35
CA ALA A 332 -8.74 -1.89 17.58
C ALA A 332 -7.82 -3.08 17.26
N ALA A 333 -8.21 -3.93 16.32
CA ALA A 333 -7.40 -5.07 15.89
C ALA A 333 -6.06 -4.62 15.33
N SER A 334 -6.04 -3.63 14.44
CA SER A 334 -4.80 -3.12 13.84
C SER A 334 -3.92 -2.42 14.87
N GLY A 335 -4.48 -1.60 15.76
CA GLY A 335 -3.73 -0.94 16.83
C GLY A 335 -2.96 -1.92 17.70
N LEU A 336 -3.54 -3.09 17.98
CA LEU A 336 -2.89 -4.14 18.79
C LEU A 336 -1.94 -5.02 17.97
N VAL A 337 -2.40 -5.52 16.80
CA VAL A 337 -1.63 -6.49 15.99
C VAL A 337 -0.43 -5.83 15.35
N CYS A 338 -0.57 -4.61 14.80
CA CYS A 338 0.54 -3.88 14.22
C CYS A 338 1.55 -3.43 15.29
N TRP A 339 1.07 -3.03 16.48
CA TRP A 339 1.96 -2.76 17.61
C TRP A 339 2.79 -4.00 17.97
N TYR A 340 2.15 -5.17 18.09
CA TYR A 340 2.85 -6.43 18.37
C TYR A 340 3.88 -6.76 17.27
N ALA A 341 3.49 -6.59 16.00
CA ALA A 341 4.37 -6.87 14.86
C ALA A 341 5.59 -5.94 14.83
N SER A 342 5.39 -4.64 15.02
CA SER A 342 6.46 -3.63 14.96
C SER A 342 7.38 -3.66 16.19
N VAL A 343 6.81 -3.85 17.38
CA VAL A 343 7.58 -3.72 18.65
C VAL A 343 8.14 -5.06 19.14
N ILE A 344 7.42 -6.16 18.93
CA ILE A 344 7.78 -7.46 19.51
C ILE A 344 8.28 -8.42 18.44
N LEU A 345 7.49 -8.65 17.37
CA LEU A 345 7.82 -9.65 16.36
C LEU A 345 9.05 -9.26 15.55
N LYS A 346 9.15 -7.99 15.12
CA LYS A 346 10.33 -7.45 14.41
C LYS A 346 11.61 -7.70 15.20
N SER A 347 11.61 -7.38 16.48
CA SER A 347 12.75 -7.59 17.37
C SER A 347 13.11 -9.07 17.54
N LYS A 348 12.11 -9.96 17.68
CA LYS A 348 12.32 -11.42 17.79
C LYS A 348 12.86 -12.04 16.52
N LEU A 349 12.40 -11.60 15.36
CA LEU A 349 12.85 -12.09 14.05
C LEU A 349 14.18 -11.47 13.62
N GLY A 350 14.54 -10.30 14.16
CA GLY A 350 15.84 -9.68 14.01
C GLY A 350 16.11 -9.08 12.63
N TYR A 351 15.06 -8.61 11.94
CA TYR A 351 15.19 -7.81 10.70
C TYR A 351 15.11 -6.32 11.02
N ASP A 352 15.90 -5.52 10.31
CA ASP A 352 15.94 -4.06 10.49
C ASP A 352 15.05 -3.34 9.49
N ASP A 353 13.75 -3.39 9.71
CA ASP A 353 12.77 -2.50 9.10
C ASP A 353 12.78 -1.18 9.88
N SER A 354 13.45 -0.17 9.32
CA SER A 354 13.83 1.02 10.08
C SER A 354 12.65 1.82 10.61
N LEU A 355 11.57 1.94 9.83
CA LEU A 355 10.41 2.78 10.14
C LEU A 355 9.09 1.98 10.19
N ASP A 356 9.16 0.69 10.50
CA ASP A 356 8.00 -0.18 10.77
C ASP A 356 7.03 -0.42 9.60
N VAL A 357 7.52 -0.32 8.35
CA VAL A 357 6.70 -0.47 7.14
C VAL A 357 6.02 -1.83 7.08
N VAL A 358 6.75 -2.90 7.43
CA VAL A 358 6.22 -4.28 7.44
C VAL A 358 5.10 -4.43 8.45
N GLY A 359 5.33 -3.94 9.68
CA GLY A 359 4.38 -4.07 10.79
C GLY A 359 3.15 -3.20 10.62
N VAL A 360 3.28 -2.01 10.04
CA VAL A 360 2.19 -1.05 9.87
C VAL A 360 1.41 -1.31 8.58
N HIS A 361 2.11 -1.38 7.43
CA HIS A 361 1.45 -1.53 6.14
C HIS A 361 1.21 -3.00 5.77
N GLY A 362 2.24 -3.86 5.84
CA GLY A 362 2.09 -5.27 5.49
C GLY A 362 1.10 -6.00 6.39
N VAL A 363 1.31 -5.91 7.69
CA VAL A 363 0.42 -6.55 8.67
C VAL A 363 -0.92 -5.83 8.76
N GLY A 364 -0.93 -4.48 8.75
CA GLY A 364 -2.17 -3.69 8.79
C GLY A 364 -3.06 -3.95 7.57
N GLY A 365 -2.49 -3.94 6.36
CA GLY A 365 -3.20 -4.27 5.13
C GLY A 365 -3.81 -5.67 5.17
N LEU A 366 -3.04 -6.67 5.62
CA LEU A 366 -3.53 -8.04 5.77
C LEU A 366 -4.66 -8.17 6.79
N VAL A 367 -4.53 -7.52 7.96
CA VAL A 367 -5.57 -7.50 9.00
C VAL A 367 -6.86 -6.90 8.43
N GLY A 368 -6.80 -5.76 7.76
CA GLY A 368 -7.97 -5.12 7.16
C GLY A 368 -8.59 -5.95 6.05
N THR A 369 -7.78 -6.50 5.15
CA THR A 369 -8.23 -7.36 4.04
C THR A 369 -8.95 -8.62 4.53
N LEU A 370 -8.50 -9.22 5.63
CA LEU A 370 -9.18 -10.39 6.19
C LEU A 370 -10.43 -10.01 6.99
N LEU A 371 -10.40 -8.89 7.71
CA LEU A 371 -11.51 -8.46 8.55
C LEU A 371 -12.68 -7.87 7.75
N VAL A 372 -12.47 -7.36 6.53
CA VAL A 372 -13.58 -6.90 5.68
C VAL A 372 -14.60 -8.01 5.47
N ALA A 373 -14.16 -9.27 5.32
CA ALA A 373 -15.04 -10.41 5.13
C ALA A 373 -16.09 -10.59 6.26
N PHE A 374 -15.75 -10.18 7.47
CA PHE A 374 -16.68 -10.25 8.60
C PHE A 374 -17.54 -8.98 8.70
N PHE A 375 -16.90 -7.82 8.66
CA PHE A 375 -17.56 -6.54 8.96
C PHE A 375 -18.30 -5.92 7.77
N ALA A 376 -18.18 -6.50 6.56
CA ALA A 376 -19.03 -6.17 5.42
C ALA A 376 -20.47 -6.69 5.59
N ALA A 377 -20.70 -7.71 6.44
CA ALA A 377 -22.03 -8.27 6.68
C ALA A 377 -22.96 -7.25 7.34
N SER A 378 -24.21 -7.15 6.85
CA SER A 378 -25.23 -6.23 7.40
C SER A 378 -25.56 -6.51 8.86
N SER A 379 -25.45 -7.76 9.32
CA SER A 379 -25.60 -8.15 10.73
C SER A 379 -24.54 -7.50 11.66
N LEU A 380 -23.41 -7.05 11.11
CA LEU A 380 -22.34 -6.34 11.82
C LEU A 380 -22.24 -4.86 11.38
N GLY A 381 -23.28 -4.34 10.72
CA GLY A 381 -23.38 -2.97 10.29
C GLY A 381 -22.66 -2.64 8.97
N GLY A 382 -22.30 -3.66 8.20
CA GLY A 382 -21.74 -3.53 6.85
C GLY A 382 -22.82 -3.41 5.76
N LYS A 383 -22.40 -3.32 4.51
CA LYS A 383 -23.28 -3.08 3.36
C LYS A 383 -23.80 -4.35 2.70
N GLN A 384 -23.18 -5.52 2.94
CA GLN A 384 -23.52 -6.76 2.27
C GLN A 384 -24.84 -7.36 2.81
N GLY A 385 -25.68 -7.87 1.89
CA GLY A 385 -27.03 -8.36 2.21
C GLY A 385 -27.09 -9.56 3.12
N ALA A 386 -28.31 -10.02 3.42
CA ALA A 386 -28.53 -11.13 4.36
C ALA A 386 -27.96 -12.48 3.88
N ASP A 387 -27.87 -12.67 2.57
CA ASP A 387 -27.33 -13.91 1.96
C ASP A 387 -25.79 -13.90 1.83
N TYR A 388 -25.13 -12.87 2.35
CA TYR A 388 -23.68 -12.75 2.28
C TYR A 388 -22.94 -13.84 3.03
N ALA A 389 -22.12 -14.60 2.31
CA ALA A 389 -21.38 -15.75 2.83
C ALA A 389 -20.03 -15.33 3.40
N ILE A 390 -19.98 -14.97 4.70
CA ILE A 390 -18.74 -14.53 5.39
C ILE A 390 -17.57 -15.51 5.16
N GLY A 391 -17.83 -16.84 5.27
CA GLY A 391 -16.78 -17.85 5.09
C GLY A 391 -16.22 -17.89 3.67
N GLY A 392 -17.08 -17.77 2.66
CA GLY A 392 -16.68 -17.67 1.26
C GLY A 392 -15.83 -16.44 1.01
N GLN A 393 -16.30 -15.28 1.45
CA GLN A 393 -15.56 -14.03 1.31
C GLN A 393 -14.22 -14.05 2.03
N PHE A 394 -14.15 -14.63 3.23
CA PHE A 394 -12.88 -14.78 3.95
C PHE A 394 -11.87 -15.61 3.15
N MET A 395 -12.31 -16.68 2.50
CA MET A 395 -11.44 -17.51 1.65
C MET A 395 -10.99 -16.77 0.40
N THR A 396 -11.87 -15.97 -0.23
CA THR A 396 -11.51 -15.08 -1.34
C THR A 396 -10.42 -14.09 -0.92
N GLN A 397 -10.61 -13.38 0.20
CA GLN A 397 -9.63 -12.41 0.73
C GLN A 397 -8.30 -13.07 1.09
N LEU A 398 -8.33 -14.25 1.71
CA LEU A 398 -7.14 -15.02 2.06
C LEU A 398 -6.37 -15.46 0.82
N THR A 399 -7.06 -15.99 -0.19
CA THR A 399 -6.46 -16.46 -1.44
C THR A 399 -5.81 -15.30 -2.21
N SER A 400 -6.53 -14.19 -2.39
CA SER A 400 -6.01 -13.00 -3.07
C SER A 400 -4.79 -12.42 -2.35
N SER A 401 -4.85 -12.36 -1.00
CA SER A 401 -3.69 -11.94 -0.19
C SER A 401 -2.50 -12.88 -0.36
N ALA A 402 -2.71 -14.19 -0.32
CA ALA A 402 -1.64 -15.19 -0.46
C ALA A 402 -0.98 -15.13 -1.83
N ILE A 403 -1.74 -15.04 -2.91
CA ILE A 403 -1.21 -14.89 -4.28
C ILE A 403 -0.36 -13.61 -4.36
N THR A 404 -0.87 -12.49 -3.87
CA THR A 404 -0.15 -11.21 -3.89
C THR A 404 1.13 -11.25 -3.07
N ILE A 405 1.10 -11.86 -1.87
CA ILE A 405 2.28 -12.01 -1.01
C ILE A 405 3.38 -12.80 -1.74
N VAL A 406 3.04 -13.95 -2.33
CA VAL A 406 4.01 -14.80 -3.02
C VAL A 406 4.57 -14.10 -4.25
N TYR A 407 3.71 -13.52 -5.07
CA TYR A 407 4.10 -12.77 -6.26
C TYR A 407 5.07 -11.64 -5.92
N THR A 408 4.68 -10.79 -4.96
CA THR A 408 5.51 -9.67 -4.50
C THR A 408 6.84 -10.14 -3.92
N LEU A 409 6.83 -11.19 -3.09
CA LEU A 409 8.03 -11.76 -2.48
C LEU A 409 9.03 -12.22 -3.55
N VAL A 410 8.57 -13.07 -4.48
CA VAL A 410 9.43 -13.68 -5.51
C VAL A 410 10.02 -12.60 -6.42
N LEU A 411 9.18 -11.71 -6.94
CA LEU A 411 9.64 -10.69 -7.88
C LEU A 411 10.53 -9.65 -7.21
N SER A 412 10.23 -9.24 -5.96
CA SER A 412 11.10 -8.32 -5.22
C SER A 412 12.50 -8.89 -5.02
N ILE A 413 12.64 -10.18 -4.72
CA ILE A 413 13.94 -10.86 -4.62
C ILE A 413 14.68 -10.83 -5.96
N ILE A 414 14.00 -11.16 -7.05
CA ILE A 414 14.61 -11.19 -8.39
C ILE A 414 15.07 -9.79 -8.79
N ILE A 415 14.19 -8.78 -8.65
CA ILE A 415 14.49 -7.39 -9.01
C ILE A 415 15.70 -6.88 -8.21
N LEU A 416 15.72 -7.10 -6.88
CA LEU A 416 16.84 -6.66 -6.04
C LEU A 416 18.16 -7.33 -6.36
N LYS A 417 18.16 -8.61 -6.78
CA LYS A 417 19.38 -9.27 -7.26
C LYS A 417 19.89 -8.61 -8.54
N VAL A 418 19.00 -8.33 -9.50
CA VAL A 418 19.36 -7.64 -10.75
C VAL A 418 19.88 -6.24 -10.46
N VAL A 419 19.17 -5.46 -9.66
CA VAL A 419 19.57 -4.11 -9.25
C VAL A 419 20.91 -4.12 -8.51
N GLY A 420 21.14 -5.11 -7.64
CA GLY A 420 22.42 -5.27 -6.96
C GLY A 420 23.60 -5.51 -7.90
N ILE A 421 23.38 -6.27 -8.99
CA ILE A 421 24.40 -6.46 -10.03
C ILE A 421 24.64 -5.16 -10.80
N VAL A 422 23.58 -4.50 -11.27
CA VAL A 422 23.66 -3.28 -12.09
C VAL A 422 24.30 -2.11 -11.32
N CYS A 423 23.94 -1.95 -10.03
CA CYS A 423 24.43 -0.83 -9.19
C CYS A 423 25.74 -1.17 -8.44
N GLY A 424 26.35 -2.31 -8.67
CA GLY A 424 27.55 -2.73 -7.92
C GLY A 424 27.29 -2.82 -6.40
N GLY A 425 26.18 -3.47 -6.04
CA GLY A 425 25.67 -3.60 -4.66
C GLY A 425 24.50 -2.68 -4.37
N LEU A 426 23.68 -3.08 -3.39
CA LEU A 426 22.48 -2.32 -2.95
C LEU A 426 22.81 -1.26 -1.90
N ARG A 427 23.84 -1.50 -1.09
CA ARG A 427 24.15 -0.72 0.11
C ARG A 427 25.30 0.26 -0.15
N VAL A 428 25.23 1.41 0.50
CA VAL A 428 26.34 2.36 0.61
C VAL A 428 27.51 1.78 1.42
N SER A 429 28.69 2.38 1.33
CA SER A 429 29.82 1.99 2.17
C SER A 429 29.57 2.30 3.67
N GLU A 430 30.32 1.66 4.56
CA GLU A 430 30.21 1.94 5.99
C GLU A 430 30.59 3.37 6.37
N SER A 431 31.51 4.00 5.63
CA SER A 431 31.87 5.40 5.82
C SER A 431 30.71 6.33 5.44
N GLU A 432 30.09 6.12 4.27
CA GLU A 432 28.95 6.91 3.82
C GLU A 432 27.76 6.80 4.79
N GLU A 433 27.48 5.60 5.32
CA GLU A 433 26.44 5.39 6.34
C GLU A 433 26.76 6.13 7.66
N GLN A 434 28.04 6.18 8.05
CA GLN A 434 28.48 6.89 9.25
C GLN A 434 28.44 8.41 9.07
N ASP A 435 28.85 8.92 7.91
CA ASP A 435 28.85 10.34 7.60
C ASP A 435 27.42 10.89 7.44
N GLY A 436 26.50 10.04 6.98
CA GLY A 436 25.12 10.37 6.65
C GLY A 436 24.92 10.63 5.19
N LEU A 437 23.74 10.24 4.69
CA LEU A 437 23.45 10.25 3.27
C LEU A 437 23.13 11.65 2.72
N ASP A 438 22.82 12.62 3.58
CA ASP A 438 22.64 14.01 3.15
C ASP A 438 23.92 14.56 2.51
N ILE A 439 25.06 14.35 3.16
CA ILE A 439 26.36 14.78 2.65
C ILE A 439 26.92 13.79 1.63
N SER A 440 26.93 12.48 1.96
CA SER A 440 27.64 11.50 1.12
C SER A 440 26.93 11.20 -0.20
N ALA A 441 25.60 11.28 -0.24
CA ALA A 441 24.83 11.01 -1.46
C ALA A 441 24.38 12.28 -2.20
N HIS A 442 24.16 13.40 -1.48
CA HIS A 442 23.55 14.61 -2.06
C HIS A 442 24.43 15.88 -1.93
N GLY A 443 25.49 15.84 -1.12
CA GLY A 443 26.39 16.99 -0.94
C GLY A 443 25.76 18.15 -0.16
N GLU A 444 24.70 17.91 0.58
CA GLU A 444 23.91 18.92 1.28
C GLU A 444 23.77 18.61 2.76
N SER A 445 23.47 19.63 3.57
CA SER A 445 23.15 19.49 5.00
C SER A 445 21.82 20.15 5.30
N GLY A 446 20.90 19.42 5.91
CA GLY A 446 19.60 19.94 6.30
C GLY A 446 19.64 20.81 7.56
N TYR A 447 20.71 20.70 8.36
CA TYR A 447 20.88 21.43 9.62
C TYR A 447 22.33 21.85 9.79
N ASN A 448 22.53 23.07 10.27
CA ASN A 448 23.84 23.63 10.62
C ASN A 448 24.33 23.11 11.97
#